data_4201094eea9da1b52380743f8e27b570
#
_entry.id   4201094eea9da1b52380743f8e27b570
#
_cell.length_a   1.000
_cell.length_b   1.000
_cell.length_c   1.000
_cell.angle_alpha   90.00
_cell.angle_beta   90.00
_cell.angle_gamma   90.00
#
_symmetry.space_group_name_H-M   'P 1'
#
loop_
_entity.id
_entity.type
_entity.pdbx_description
1 polymer ?
#
loop_
_entity_poly.entity_id
_entity_poly.type
_entity_poly.pdbx_seq_one_letter_code
_entity_poly.pdbx_strand_id
1 'polypeptide(L)'
;MGNGGSSSIASHVSVDFAKVAKVNCSTFNNANLITCFANDYKYENWVVEAIKAYSSKKDLFILISSSGTSKNIVNAAQYCKKNNIDLITLSGFKKNNPLSQSG
;
A
#
# COMPACT_ATOMS: atom_id res chain seq x y z
N MET A 1 -2.72 1.73 -1.34
CA MET A 1 -2.77 1.23 0.05
C MET A 1 -2.36 2.34 1.01
N GLY A 2 -2.93 2.41 2.18
CA GLY A 2 -2.63 3.38 3.21
C GLY A 2 -3.35 3.05 4.50
N ASN A 3 -3.12 3.84 5.54
CA ASN A 3 -3.78 3.71 6.84
C ASN A 3 -4.75 4.86 7.07
N GLY A 4 -5.82 4.62 7.83
CA GLY A 4 -6.75 5.68 8.23
C GLY A 4 -7.23 6.53 7.05
N GLY A 5 -7.00 7.85 7.10
CA GLY A 5 -7.36 8.76 6.02
C GLY A 5 -6.69 8.44 4.69
N SER A 6 -5.44 7.99 4.71
CA SER A 6 -4.74 7.53 3.50
C SER A 6 -5.39 6.29 2.91
N SER A 7 -5.94 5.42 3.75
CA SER A 7 -6.74 4.27 3.31
C SER A 7 -8.00 4.71 2.58
N SER A 8 -8.68 5.74 3.08
CA SER A 8 -9.87 6.30 2.43
C SER A 8 -9.52 6.91 1.07
N ILE A 9 -8.42 7.62 0.96
CA ILE A 9 -7.92 8.15 -0.31
C ILE A 9 -7.66 7.01 -1.29
N ALA A 10 -6.98 5.97 -0.85
CA ALA A 10 -6.67 4.81 -1.69
C ALA A 10 -7.94 4.14 -2.21
N SER A 11 -8.94 3.97 -1.35
CA SER A 11 -10.22 3.37 -1.73
C SER A 11 -10.94 4.22 -2.77
N HIS A 12 -11.00 5.52 -2.57
CA HIS A 12 -11.67 6.43 -3.51
C HIS A 12 -10.95 6.45 -4.87
N VAL A 13 -9.63 6.55 -4.85
CA VAL A 13 -8.82 6.53 -6.08
C VAL A 13 -9.00 5.23 -6.84
N SER A 14 -9.10 4.10 -6.15
CA SER A 14 -9.31 2.81 -6.82
C SER A 14 -10.63 2.76 -7.59
N VAL A 15 -11.68 3.38 -7.05
CA VAL A 15 -12.97 3.50 -7.73
C VAL A 15 -12.85 4.39 -8.96
N ASP A 16 -12.15 5.52 -8.84
CA ASP A 16 -11.95 6.43 -9.97
C ASP A 16 -11.15 5.79 -11.10
N PHE A 17 -10.11 5.05 -10.78
CA PHE A 17 -9.35 4.30 -11.80
C PHE A 17 -10.22 3.31 -12.54
N ALA A 18 -11.04 2.56 -11.83
CA ALA A 18 -11.93 1.57 -12.45
C ALA A 18 -13.01 2.25 -13.30
N LYS A 19 -13.61 3.31 -12.78
CA LYS A 19 -14.77 3.96 -13.41
C LYS A 19 -14.37 4.83 -14.60
N VAL A 20 -13.35 5.66 -14.43
CA VAL A 20 -12.98 6.69 -15.43
C VAL A 20 -11.87 6.20 -16.35
N ALA A 21 -10.79 5.67 -15.79
CA ALA A 21 -9.64 5.22 -16.56
C ALA A 21 -9.78 3.80 -17.10
N LYS A 22 -10.81 3.06 -16.67
CA LYS A 22 -11.04 1.66 -17.08
C LYS A 22 -9.87 0.75 -16.71
N VAL A 23 -9.16 1.06 -15.64
CA VAL A 23 -8.05 0.26 -15.12
C VAL A 23 -8.55 -0.56 -13.94
N ASN A 24 -8.24 -1.85 -13.92
CA ASN A 24 -8.59 -2.70 -12.79
C ASN A 24 -7.73 -2.31 -11.58
N CYS A 25 -8.37 -1.70 -10.59
CA CYS A 25 -7.69 -1.19 -9.40
C CYS A 25 -8.49 -1.58 -8.16
N SER A 26 -7.80 -2.03 -7.12
CA SER A 26 -8.42 -2.45 -5.87
C SER A 26 -7.54 -2.11 -4.69
N THR A 27 -8.11 -2.22 -3.49
CA THR A 27 -7.39 -2.05 -2.22
C THR A 27 -7.57 -3.31 -1.37
N PHE A 28 -6.72 -3.44 -0.34
CA PHE A 28 -6.85 -4.53 0.64
C PHE A 28 -7.58 -4.08 1.91
N ASN A 29 -8.43 -3.05 1.80
CA ASN A 29 -9.11 -2.43 2.96
C ASN A 29 -10.32 -3.23 3.45
N ASN A 30 -10.22 -4.52 3.47
CA ASN A 30 -11.25 -5.40 4.03
C ASN A 30 -10.93 -5.69 5.49
N ALA A 31 -11.90 -5.48 6.39
CA ALA A 31 -11.70 -5.64 7.83
C ALA A 31 -11.22 -7.06 8.18
N ASN A 32 -11.80 -8.08 7.56
CA ASN A 32 -11.41 -9.46 7.83
C ASN A 32 -9.97 -9.73 7.39
N LEU A 33 -9.57 -9.23 6.24
CA LEU A 33 -8.20 -9.38 5.75
C LEU A 33 -7.21 -8.71 6.69
N ILE A 34 -7.47 -7.43 7.03
CA ILE A 34 -6.58 -6.66 7.89
C ILE A 34 -6.44 -7.30 9.27
N THR A 35 -7.57 -7.63 9.90
CA THR A 35 -7.53 -8.20 11.26
C THR A 35 -6.88 -9.58 11.28
N CYS A 36 -7.17 -10.43 10.31
CA CYS A 36 -6.56 -11.74 10.21
C CYS A 36 -5.05 -11.65 9.99
N PHE A 37 -4.64 -10.91 8.99
CA PHE A 37 -3.21 -10.79 8.65
C PHE A 37 -2.42 -10.05 9.73
N ALA A 38 -2.99 -9.00 10.32
CA ALA A 38 -2.33 -8.29 11.41
C ALA A 38 -2.16 -9.18 12.66
N ASN A 39 -3.17 -9.99 12.97
CA ASN A 39 -3.09 -10.92 14.08
C ASN A 39 -2.02 -12.00 13.86
N ASP A 40 -1.95 -12.54 12.65
CA ASP A 40 -1.04 -13.65 12.34
C ASP A 40 0.40 -13.20 12.06
N TYR A 41 0.56 -12.02 11.44
CA TYR A 41 1.87 -11.56 10.95
C TYR A 41 2.33 -10.24 11.59
N LYS A 42 1.60 -9.67 12.51
CA LYS A 42 1.75 -8.33 13.10
C LYS A 42 1.29 -7.22 12.15
N TYR A 43 0.84 -6.11 12.73
CA TYR A 43 0.31 -4.99 11.96
C TYR A 43 1.36 -4.41 10.99
N GLU A 44 2.61 -4.37 11.39
CA GLU A 44 3.69 -3.83 10.55
C GLU A 44 3.96 -4.67 9.28
N ASN A 45 3.49 -5.91 9.24
CA ASN A 45 3.76 -6.85 8.15
C ASN A 45 2.51 -7.21 7.32
N TRP A 46 1.31 -6.77 7.73
CA TRP A 46 0.09 -7.26 7.09
C TRP A 46 -0.01 -6.85 5.61
N VAL A 47 0.46 -5.64 5.24
CA VAL A 47 0.41 -5.19 3.84
C VAL A 47 1.35 -6.02 2.99
N VAL A 48 2.56 -6.29 3.47
CA VAL A 48 3.53 -7.17 2.78
C VAL A 48 2.91 -8.54 2.54
N GLU A 49 2.30 -9.13 3.55
CA GLU A 49 1.70 -10.46 3.43
C GLU A 49 0.49 -10.47 2.51
N ALA A 50 -0.30 -9.39 2.49
CA ALA A 50 -1.39 -9.24 1.54
C ALA A 50 -0.88 -9.14 0.10
N ILE A 51 0.21 -8.40 -0.12
CA ILE A 51 0.86 -8.33 -1.43
C ILE A 51 1.30 -9.73 -1.88
N LYS A 52 1.94 -10.49 -1.00
CA LYS A 52 2.37 -11.86 -1.32
C LYS A 52 1.20 -12.76 -1.70
N ALA A 53 0.07 -12.62 -1.00
CA ALA A 53 -1.08 -13.50 -1.18
C ALA A 53 -1.91 -13.19 -2.43
N TYR A 54 -2.07 -11.91 -2.78
CA TYR A 54 -3.06 -11.47 -3.75
C TYR A 54 -2.50 -10.84 -5.02
N SER A 55 -1.19 -10.62 -5.11
CA SER A 55 -0.64 -9.89 -6.24
C SER A 55 0.47 -10.63 -6.94
N SER A 56 0.85 -10.12 -8.12
CA SER A 56 1.93 -10.64 -8.92
C SER A 56 2.96 -9.55 -9.22
N LYS A 57 4.11 -9.92 -9.81
CA LYS A 57 5.15 -8.96 -10.21
C LYS A 57 4.69 -8.04 -11.33
N LYS A 58 3.57 -8.31 -11.99
CA LYS A 58 3.02 -7.47 -13.06
C LYS A 58 2.17 -6.34 -12.52
N ASP A 59 1.84 -6.35 -11.24
CA ASP A 59 1.00 -5.34 -10.62
C ASP A 59 1.81 -4.09 -10.29
N LEU A 60 1.11 -2.94 -10.28
CA LEU A 60 1.65 -1.67 -9.81
C LEU A 60 1.00 -1.34 -8.47
N PHE A 61 1.81 -1.01 -7.48
CA PHE A 61 1.33 -0.58 -6.17
C PHE A 61 1.45 0.92 -5.99
N ILE A 62 0.43 1.52 -5.39
CA ILE A 62 0.44 2.91 -4.95
C ILE A 62 0.31 2.88 -3.43
N LEU A 63 1.33 3.34 -2.74
CA LEU A 63 1.40 3.35 -1.28
C LEU A 63 1.33 4.79 -0.78
N ILE A 64 0.43 5.05 0.15
CA ILE A 64 0.13 6.40 0.63
C ILE A 64 0.35 6.45 2.13
N SER A 65 1.16 7.39 2.59
CA SER A 65 1.37 7.64 4.02
C SER A 65 1.69 9.12 4.22
N SER A 66 0.83 9.85 4.92
CA SER A 66 1.04 11.29 5.11
C SER A 66 2.34 11.59 5.84
N SER A 67 2.71 10.80 6.84
CA SER A 67 3.99 10.94 7.55
C SER A 67 5.17 10.33 6.78
N GLY A 68 4.91 9.33 5.95
CA GLY A 68 5.94 8.53 5.28
C GLY A 68 6.70 7.62 6.24
N THR A 69 6.19 7.42 7.47
CA THR A 69 6.87 6.65 8.52
C THR A 69 6.10 5.41 8.98
N SER A 70 4.88 5.23 8.51
CA SER A 70 4.05 4.07 8.90
C SER A 70 4.74 2.76 8.51
N LYS A 71 5.08 1.94 9.49
CA LYS A 71 5.91 0.75 9.28
C LYS A 71 5.32 -0.24 8.29
N ASN A 72 4.01 -0.48 8.35
CA ASN A 72 3.37 -1.40 7.41
C ASN A 72 3.49 -0.94 5.96
N ILE A 73 3.41 0.36 5.71
CA ILE A 73 3.51 0.95 4.37
C ILE A 73 4.97 1.00 3.91
N VAL A 74 5.89 1.41 4.79
CA VAL A 74 7.33 1.42 4.48
C VAL A 74 7.84 0.01 4.18
N ASN A 75 7.45 -0.97 4.99
CA ASN A 75 7.82 -2.37 4.77
C ASN A 75 7.30 -2.88 3.42
N ALA A 76 6.08 -2.50 3.05
CA ALA A 76 5.51 -2.86 1.75
C ALA A 76 6.30 -2.24 0.59
N ALA A 77 6.72 -0.98 0.73
CA ALA A 77 7.54 -0.31 -0.28
C ALA A 77 8.89 -1.00 -0.46
N GLN A 78 9.54 -1.34 0.65
CA GLN A 78 10.82 -2.06 0.62
C GLN A 78 10.68 -3.45 -0.01
N TYR A 79 9.60 -4.14 0.29
CA TYR A 79 9.31 -5.45 -0.31
C TYR A 79 9.13 -5.33 -1.83
N CYS A 80 8.36 -4.35 -2.29
CA CYS A 80 8.15 -4.12 -3.73
C CYS A 80 9.48 -3.83 -4.43
N LYS A 81 10.29 -2.94 -3.86
CA LYS A 81 11.59 -2.59 -4.43
C LYS A 81 12.52 -3.80 -4.51
N LYS A 82 12.59 -4.58 -3.44
CA LYS A 82 13.45 -5.76 -3.37
C LYS A 82 13.04 -6.84 -4.39
N ASN A 83 11.75 -6.94 -4.68
CA ASN A 83 11.20 -7.97 -5.57
C ASN A 83 10.88 -7.45 -6.98
N ASN A 84 11.35 -6.25 -7.32
CA ASN A 84 11.16 -5.64 -8.65
C ASN A 84 9.67 -5.51 -9.03
N ILE A 85 8.83 -5.13 -8.06
CA ILE A 85 7.43 -4.82 -8.27
C ILE A 85 7.31 -3.30 -8.43
N ASP A 86 6.62 -2.85 -9.47
CA ASP A 86 6.47 -1.42 -9.75
C ASP A 86 5.71 -0.72 -8.62
N LEU A 87 6.19 0.47 -8.25
CA LEU A 87 5.74 1.16 -7.05
C LEU A 87 5.70 2.66 -7.26
N ILE A 88 4.61 3.29 -6.81
CA ILE A 88 4.48 4.73 -6.64
C ILE A 88 4.24 5.01 -5.17
N THR A 89 4.98 5.94 -4.58
CA THR A 89 4.79 6.34 -3.20
C THR A 89 4.32 7.79 -3.11
N LEU A 90 3.33 8.02 -2.25
CA LEU A 90 2.80 9.36 -1.97
C LEU A 90 2.95 9.63 -0.48
N SER A 91 3.70 10.67 -0.14
CA SER A 91 3.96 11.04 1.25
C SER A 91 3.95 12.56 1.41
N GLY A 92 3.77 13.01 2.66
CA GLY A 92 3.72 14.41 3.01
C GLY A 92 4.69 14.77 4.13
N PHE A 93 4.37 15.86 4.84
CA PHE A 93 5.13 16.42 5.95
C PHE A 93 6.57 16.76 5.57
N LYS A 94 7.51 15.84 5.75
CA LYS A 94 8.92 16.05 5.40
C LYS A 94 9.24 15.49 4.03
N LYS A 95 9.98 16.23 3.23
CA LYS A 95 10.38 15.80 1.89
C LYS A 95 11.16 14.50 1.90
N ASN A 96 12.11 14.36 2.82
CA ASN A 96 12.92 13.16 2.99
C ASN A 96 12.37 12.31 4.12
N ASN A 97 11.54 11.34 3.81
CA ASN A 97 10.98 10.40 4.77
C ASN A 97 11.23 8.98 4.32
N PRO A 98 11.10 7.97 5.20
CA PRO A 98 11.39 6.57 4.84
C PRO A 98 10.63 6.07 3.61
N LEU A 99 9.36 6.47 3.45
CA LEU A 99 8.56 6.02 2.31
C LEU A 99 9.05 6.64 1.00
N SER A 100 9.31 7.95 0.98
CA SER A 100 9.78 8.63 -0.23
C SER A 100 11.14 8.11 -0.69
N GLN A 101 11.99 7.69 0.25
CA GLN A 101 13.30 7.12 -0.05
C GLN A 101 13.21 5.66 -0.51
N SER A 102 12.12 4.98 -0.24
CA SER A 102 11.89 3.58 -0.66
C SER A 102 11.29 3.47 -2.06
N GLY A 103 10.68 4.55 -2.52
CA GLY A 103 10.09 4.61 -3.86
C GLY A 103 11.05 5.22 -4.89
#